data_e604148800350a9c5f13b6d5e87be4bd
#
_entry.id   e604148800350a9c5f13b6d5e87be4bd
#
_cell.length_a   1.000
_cell.length_b   1.000
_cell.length_c   1.000
_cell.angle_alpha   90.00
_cell.angle_beta   90.00
_cell.angle_gamma   90.00
#
_symmetry.space_group_name_H-M   'P 1'
#
loop_
_entity.id
_entity.type
_entity.pdbx_description
1 polymer ?
#
loop_
_entity_poly.entity_id
_entity_poly.type
_entity_poly.pdbx_seq_one_letter_code
_entity_poly.pdbx_strand_id
1 'polypeptide(L)'
;MRPYRGLAIIFGFYALGEFTSLALDLPVPGSVLGMLFLLAALLSGAVRLEWVEGEAELLVRNMSVMFIPPGVGIVTYGALITSQAVPIVGALVISFLVTLLVTAKTVEILRRGRK
;
A
#
# COMPACT_ATOMS: atom_id res chain seq x y z
N MET A 1 19.40 -17.38 -7.43
CA MET A 1 18.11 -16.70 -7.63
C MET A 1 18.29 -15.31 -8.19
N ARG A 2 17.56 -15.00 -9.21
CA ARG A 2 17.72 -13.70 -9.88
C ARG A 2 16.90 -12.64 -9.14
N PRO A 3 17.51 -11.52 -8.75
CA PRO A 3 16.81 -10.49 -7.99
C PRO A 3 15.65 -9.84 -8.74
N TYR A 4 15.67 -9.90 -10.06
CA TYR A 4 14.66 -9.24 -10.89
C TYR A 4 13.34 -10.00 -10.93
N ARG A 5 13.39 -11.30 -10.62
CA ARG A 5 12.20 -12.13 -10.69
C ARG A 5 11.15 -11.70 -9.66
N GLY A 6 11.60 -11.43 -8.44
CA GLY A 6 10.69 -11.00 -7.38
C GLY A 6 10.05 -9.67 -7.69
N LEU A 7 10.84 -8.73 -8.20
CA LEU A 7 10.30 -7.42 -8.59
C LEU A 7 9.29 -7.56 -9.73
N ALA A 8 9.57 -8.43 -10.70
CA ALA A 8 8.64 -8.67 -11.80
C ALA A 8 7.31 -9.21 -11.30
N ILE A 9 7.34 -10.12 -10.33
CA ILE A 9 6.14 -10.70 -9.75
C ILE A 9 5.35 -9.62 -9.00
N ILE A 10 6.02 -8.85 -8.15
CA ILE A 10 5.38 -7.80 -7.37
C ILE A 10 4.72 -6.77 -8.28
N PHE A 11 5.46 -6.25 -9.25
CA PHE A 11 4.92 -5.25 -10.16
C PHE A 11 3.89 -5.83 -11.12
N GLY A 12 4.00 -7.12 -11.44
CA GLY A 12 3.01 -7.82 -12.24
C GLY A 12 1.65 -7.85 -11.54
N PHE A 13 1.65 -8.16 -10.25
CA PHE A 13 0.40 -8.15 -9.47
C PHE A 13 -0.11 -6.73 -9.25
N TYR A 14 0.79 -5.77 -9.13
CA TYR A 14 0.39 -4.37 -9.05
C TYR A 14 -0.33 -3.94 -10.34
N ALA A 15 0.26 -4.29 -11.48
CA ALA A 15 -0.34 -3.97 -12.79
C ALA A 15 -1.69 -4.66 -12.95
N LEU A 16 -1.79 -5.91 -12.50
CA LEU A 16 -3.04 -6.66 -12.57
C LEU A 16 -4.12 -6.00 -11.71
N GLY A 17 -3.76 -5.56 -10.52
CA GLY A 17 -4.68 -4.84 -9.64
C GLY A 17 -5.14 -3.54 -10.26
N GLU A 18 -4.21 -2.78 -10.82
CA GLU A 18 -4.52 -1.51 -11.47
C GLU A 18 -5.43 -1.72 -12.67
N PHE A 19 -5.14 -2.73 -13.48
CA PHE A 19 -5.96 -3.07 -14.64
C PHE A 19 -7.38 -3.44 -14.20
N THR A 20 -7.51 -4.24 -13.16
CA THR A 20 -8.81 -4.65 -12.64
C THR A 20 -9.60 -3.46 -12.12
N SER A 21 -8.92 -2.58 -11.39
CA SER A 21 -9.56 -1.39 -10.84
C SER A 21 -10.11 -0.50 -11.95
N LEU A 22 -9.32 -0.29 -13.00
CA LEU A 22 -9.73 0.56 -14.13
C LEU A 22 -10.80 -0.11 -14.98
N ALA A 23 -10.66 -1.42 -15.23
CA ALA A 23 -11.60 -2.14 -16.07
C ALA A 23 -12.99 -2.23 -15.45
N LEU A 24 -13.06 -2.41 -14.15
CA LEU A 24 -14.33 -2.54 -13.42
C LEU A 24 -14.78 -1.23 -12.80
N ASP A 25 -13.98 -0.16 -12.97
CA ASP A 25 -14.28 1.16 -12.42
C ASP A 25 -14.57 1.09 -10.93
N LEU A 26 -13.71 0.37 -10.22
CA LEU A 26 -13.85 0.20 -8.77
C LEU A 26 -13.30 1.41 -8.03
N PRO A 27 -13.94 1.82 -6.92
CA PRO A 27 -13.45 2.95 -6.11
C PRO A 27 -12.29 2.56 -5.20
N VAL A 28 -11.60 1.46 -5.51
CA VAL A 28 -10.49 0.95 -4.73
C VAL A 28 -9.19 1.15 -5.51
N PRO A 29 -8.11 1.64 -4.84
CA PRO A 29 -6.82 1.79 -5.53
C PRO A 29 -6.33 0.44 -6.09
N GLY A 30 -5.75 0.50 -7.29
CA GLY A 30 -5.23 -0.70 -7.93
C GLY A 30 -4.14 -1.38 -7.13
N SER A 31 -3.34 -0.60 -6.38
CA SER A 31 -2.29 -1.15 -5.52
C SER A 31 -2.86 -2.05 -4.43
N VAL A 32 -4.03 -1.69 -3.88
CA VAL A 32 -4.68 -2.52 -2.86
C VAL A 32 -5.17 -3.84 -3.47
N LEU A 33 -5.76 -3.77 -4.65
CA LEU A 33 -6.18 -4.98 -5.35
C LEU A 33 -5.01 -5.87 -5.72
N GLY A 34 -3.91 -5.26 -6.16
CA GLY A 34 -2.69 -6.00 -6.45
C GLY A 34 -2.13 -6.71 -5.23
N MET A 35 -2.16 -6.02 -4.09
CA MET A 35 -1.74 -6.59 -2.82
C MET A 35 -2.60 -7.80 -2.44
N LEU A 36 -3.90 -7.67 -2.60
CA LEU A 36 -4.83 -8.77 -2.30
C LEU A 36 -4.63 -9.95 -3.24
N PHE A 37 -4.41 -9.68 -4.53
CA PHE A 37 -4.13 -10.73 -5.50
C PHE A 37 -2.84 -11.46 -5.16
N LEU A 38 -1.79 -10.73 -4.80
CA LEU A 38 -0.52 -11.32 -4.41
C LEU A 38 -0.68 -12.15 -3.14
N LEU A 39 -1.41 -11.63 -2.17
CA LEU A 39 -1.67 -12.35 -0.94
C LEU A 39 -2.41 -13.66 -1.22
N ALA A 40 -3.43 -13.61 -2.07
CA ALA A 40 -4.17 -14.81 -2.44
C ALA A 40 -3.27 -15.83 -3.14
N ALA A 41 -2.40 -15.35 -4.01
CA ALA A 41 -1.45 -16.23 -4.71
C ALA A 41 -0.47 -16.89 -3.74
N LEU A 42 -0.01 -16.13 -2.74
CA LEU A 42 0.90 -16.67 -1.72
C LEU A 42 0.20 -17.71 -0.86
N LEU A 43 -1.03 -17.44 -0.45
CA LEU A 43 -1.78 -18.36 0.41
C LEU A 43 -2.18 -19.62 -0.33
N SER A 44 -2.47 -19.52 -1.62
CA SER A 44 -2.86 -20.68 -2.43
C SER A 44 -1.66 -21.51 -2.88
N GLY A 45 -0.46 -20.98 -2.74
CA GLY A 45 0.74 -21.68 -3.17
C GLY A 45 1.12 -21.46 -4.62
N ALA A 46 0.37 -20.61 -5.35
CA ALA A 46 0.67 -20.31 -6.75
C ALA A 46 1.99 -19.54 -6.86
N VAL A 47 2.28 -18.70 -5.88
CA VAL A 47 3.54 -17.98 -5.80
C VAL A 47 4.19 -18.36 -4.47
N ARG A 48 5.48 -18.68 -4.51
CA ARG A 48 6.22 -18.98 -3.30
C ARG A 48 6.73 -17.69 -2.67
N LEU A 49 6.62 -17.62 -1.35
CA LEU A 49 7.10 -16.44 -0.61
C LEU A 49 8.58 -16.17 -0.90
N GLU A 50 9.38 -17.23 -0.98
CA GLU A 50 10.82 -17.09 -1.23
C GLU A 50 11.13 -16.45 -2.58
N TRP A 51 10.18 -16.44 -3.51
CA TRP A 51 10.38 -15.80 -4.81
C TRP A 51 10.35 -14.26 -4.71
N VAL A 52 9.59 -13.74 -3.77
CA VAL A 52 9.38 -12.29 -3.65
C VAL A 52 9.90 -11.71 -2.34
N GLU A 53 10.24 -12.56 -1.38
CA GLU A 53 10.63 -12.12 -0.03
C GLU A 53 11.80 -11.14 -0.04
N GLY A 54 12.85 -11.46 -0.77
CA GLY A 54 14.05 -10.61 -0.80
C GLY A 54 13.76 -9.23 -1.37
N GLU A 55 13.06 -9.19 -2.47
CA GLU A 55 12.72 -7.93 -3.13
C GLU A 55 11.69 -7.14 -2.34
N ALA A 56 10.72 -7.85 -1.75
CA ALA A 56 9.72 -7.20 -0.91
C ALA A 56 10.39 -6.57 0.32
N GLU A 57 11.33 -7.29 0.92
CA GLU A 57 12.08 -6.77 2.06
C GLU A 57 12.89 -5.55 1.68
N LEU A 58 13.50 -5.58 0.50
CA LEU A 58 14.26 -4.45 -0.01
C LEU A 58 13.36 -3.21 -0.17
N LEU A 59 12.18 -3.39 -0.73
CA LEU A 59 11.24 -2.29 -0.91
C LEU A 59 10.76 -1.74 0.43
N VAL A 60 10.42 -2.61 1.36
CA VAL A 60 9.94 -2.19 2.68
C VAL A 60 11.04 -1.47 3.45
N ARG A 61 12.27 -1.99 3.38
CA ARG A 61 13.41 -1.38 4.07
C ARG A 61 13.68 0.03 3.58
N ASN A 62 13.43 0.29 2.31
CA ASN A 62 13.68 1.60 1.70
C ASN A 62 12.40 2.38 1.47
N MET A 63 11.36 2.07 2.22
CA MET A 63 10.06 2.71 2.07
C MET A 63 10.15 4.23 2.24
N SER A 64 10.92 4.68 3.21
CA SER A 64 11.08 6.13 3.46
C SER A 64 11.66 6.86 2.25
N VAL A 65 12.63 6.23 1.59
CA VAL A 65 13.25 6.82 0.40
C VAL A 65 12.24 6.94 -0.73
N MET A 66 11.32 5.99 -0.82
CA MET A 66 10.32 5.97 -1.88
C MET A 66 9.27 7.08 -1.74
N PHE A 67 9.21 7.74 -0.59
CA PHE A 67 8.32 8.88 -0.39
C PHE A 67 8.92 10.19 -0.92
N ILE A 68 10.19 10.20 -1.27
CA ILE A 68 10.84 11.43 -1.75
C ILE A 68 10.24 11.93 -3.07
N PRO A 69 10.06 11.10 -4.11
CA PRO A 69 9.45 11.59 -5.35
C PRO A 69 8.04 12.16 -5.16
N PRO A 70 7.10 11.46 -4.47
CA PRO A 70 5.80 12.06 -4.20
C PRO A 70 5.87 13.30 -3.35
N GLY A 71 6.80 13.33 -2.36
CA GLY A 71 6.98 14.48 -1.50
C GLY A 71 7.41 15.72 -2.27
N VAL A 72 8.33 15.54 -3.21
CA VAL A 72 8.76 16.63 -4.08
C VAL A 72 7.60 17.08 -4.98
N GLY A 73 6.80 16.13 -5.45
CA GLY A 73 5.66 16.42 -6.29
C GLY A 73 4.61 17.30 -5.61
N ILE A 74 4.51 17.22 -4.29
CA ILE A 74 3.54 18.04 -3.54
C ILE A 74 3.79 19.54 -3.77
N VAL A 75 5.03 19.93 -3.99
CA VAL A 75 5.39 21.34 -4.23
C VAL A 75 4.63 21.89 -5.44
N THR A 76 4.40 21.08 -6.46
CA THR A 76 3.68 21.52 -7.66
C THR A 76 2.21 21.80 -7.39
N TYR A 77 1.68 21.33 -6.26
CA TYR A 77 0.29 21.51 -5.86
C TYR A 77 0.17 22.57 -4.74
N GLY A 78 1.19 23.40 -4.58
CA GLY A 78 1.20 24.39 -3.52
C GLY A 78 -0.03 25.29 -3.50
N ALA A 79 -0.46 25.76 -4.67
CA ALA A 79 -1.65 26.60 -4.77
C ALA A 79 -2.91 25.87 -4.33
N LEU A 80 -3.06 24.61 -4.72
CA LEU A 80 -4.19 23.79 -4.31
C LEU A 80 -4.18 23.55 -2.81
N ILE A 81 -3.01 23.27 -2.25
CA ILE A 81 -2.87 22.99 -0.82
C ILE A 81 -3.26 24.22 -0.02
N THR A 82 -2.80 25.42 -0.43
CA THR A 82 -3.13 26.64 0.31
C THR A 82 -4.61 26.99 0.18
N SER A 83 -5.21 26.78 -0.99
CA SER A 83 -6.62 27.09 -1.19
C SER A 83 -7.56 26.10 -0.51
N GLN A 84 -7.09 24.86 -0.31
CA GLN A 84 -7.86 23.79 0.31
C GLN A 84 -7.26 23.37 1.65
N ALA A 85 -6.58 24.29 2.32
CA ALA A 85 -5.84 23.98 3.55
C ALA A 85 -6.73 23.39 4.64
N VAL A 86 -7.91 23.97 4.87
CA VAL A 86 -8.80 23.51 5.93
C VAL A 86 -9.31 22.10 5.67
N PRO A 87 -9.85 21.76 4.47
CA PRO A 87 -10.26 20.39 4.20
C PRO A 87 -9.10 19.41 4.27
N ILE A 88 -7.92 19.79 3.78
CA ILE A 88 -6.77 18.90 3.77
C ILE A 88 -6.30 18.59 5.19
N VAL A 89 -6.12 19.63 6.01
CA VAL A 89 -5.70 19.45 7.41
C VAL A 89 -6.75 18.65 8.17
N GLY A 90 -8.02 18.97 7.97
CA GLY A 90 -9.11 18.24 8.61
C GLY A 90 -9.10 16.77 8.25
N ALA A 91 -8.93 16.48 6.96
CA ALA A 91 -8.89 15.11 6.48
C ALA A 91 -7.70 14.34 7.06
N LEU A 92 -6.53 15.00 7.12
CA LEU A 92 -5.33 14.39 7.69
C LEU A 92 -5.51 14.07 9.16
N VAL A 93 -6.04 15.01 9.93
CA VAL A 93 -6.24 14.82 11.38
C VAL A 93 -7.26 13.70 11.62
N ILE A 94 -8.39 13.77 10.93
CA ILE A 94 -9.45 12.76 11.11
C ILE A 94 -8.96 11.39 10.69
N SER A 95 -8.27 11.29 9.54
CA SER A 95 -7.73 10.01 9.07
C SER A 95 -6.72 9.44 10.05
N PHE A 96 -5.86 10.32 10.59
CA PHE A 96 -4.87 9.90 11.58
C PHE A 96 -5.52 9.32 12.81
N LEU A 97 -6.52 10.01 13.35
CA LEU A 97 -7.22 9.54 14.54
C LEU A 97 -7.96 8.24 14.28
N VAL A 98 -8.66 8.15 13.15
CA VAL A 98 -9.40 6.94 12.78
C VAL A 98 -8.44 5.76 12.62
N THR A 99 -7.32 5.98 11.91
CA THR A 99 -6.33 4.94 11.69
C THR A 99 -5.74 4.47 13.02
N LEU A 100 -5.43 5.41 13.89
CA LEU A 100 -4.86 5.10 15.20
C LEU A 100 -5.83 4.25 16.03
N LEU A 101 -7.10 4.66 16.07
CA LEU A 101 -8.11 3.93 16.83
C LEU A 101 -8.38 2.55 16.26
N VAL A 102 -8.51 2.45 14.95
CA VAL A 102 -8.77 1.17 14.28
C VAL A 102 -7.60 0.21 14.49
N THR A 103 -6.38 0.72 14.34
CA THR A 103 -5.19 -0.09 14.53
C THR A 103 -5.08 -0.57 15.97
N ALA A 104 -5.29 0.32 16.93
CA ALA A 104 -5.22 -0.02 18.34
C ALA A 104 -6.26 -1.08 18.70
N LYS A 105 -7.49 -0.90 18.23
CA LYS A 105 -8.57 -1.86 18.49
C LYS A 105 -8.28 -3.21 17.83
N THR A 106 -7.77 -3.20 16.62
CA THR A 106 -7.45 -4.43 15.90
C THR A 106 -6.38 -5.22 16.66
N VAL A 107 -5.33 -4.54 17.09
CA VAL A 107 -4.26 -5.18 17.86
C VAL A 107 -4.79 -5.72 19.19
N GLU A 108 -5.61 -4.95 19.88
CA GLU A 108 -6.21 -5.38 21.14
C GLU A 108 -7.05 -6.64 20.97
N ILE A 109 -7.89 -6.66 19.95
CA ILE A 109 -8.75 -7.81 19.68
C ILE A 109 -7.92 -9.06 19.36
N LEU A 110 -6.89 -8.90 18.53
CA LEU A 110 -6.03 -10.01 18.17
C LEU A 110 -5.24 -10.54 19.36
N ARG A 111 -4.81 -9.64 20.24
CA ARG A 111 -4.09 -10.05 21.46
C ARG A 111 -4.99 -10.87 22.40
N ARG A 112 -6.24 -10.46 22.53
CA ARG A 112 -7.20 -11.19 23.37
C ARG A 112 -7.45 -12.58 22.85
N GLY A 113 -7.51 -12.72 21.53
CA GLY A 113 -7.73 -14.02 20.91
C GLY A 113 -6.60 -15.01 21.13
N ARG A 114 -5.41 -14.51 21.51
CA ARG A 114 -4.24 -15.36 21.69
C ARG A 114 -4.14 -15.95 23.09
N LYS A 115 -4.93 -15.54 24.01
CA LYS A 115 -4.90 -16.09 25.38
C LYS A 115 -5.58 -17.45 25.47
#